data_205b3f7bc13b3ba6a03a4c7ea7ea2130
#
_entry.id   205b3f7bc13b3ba6a03a4c7ea7ea2130
#
_cell.length_a   1.000
_cell.length_b   1.000
_cell.length_c   1.000
_cell.angle_alpha   90.00
_cell.angle_beta   90.00
_cell.angle_gamma   90.00
#
_symmetry.space_group_name_H-M   'P 1'
#
loop_
_entity.id
_entity.type
_entity.pdbx_description
1 polymer ?
#
loop_
_entity_poly.entity_id
_entity_poly.type
_entity_poly.pdbx_seq_one_letter_code
_entity_poly.pdbx_strand_id
1 'polypeptide(L)'
;MLASHQETSTGKDTRDKDARQAARQAEQKAAKQLDNASDEPLDVLVLGVDKRPDASEGESTRSDTMMLVRVTPSTGRVKLLSVPRDLYVEIEPGVKEKINAAYAYGGVDQARSVMEEVTGVEVDNYVVVDFEGFEEVIDVIGGVKVDVGHGVFPEKWHMGEGVQRLGGRKALFYARYRGTPRADLDRIDHQQKLLAALRRQAFRWNSVTKLPGIIKATNDNVSTDLGVWQVVPLARALVLNGREGKMTSSELQGYPTYLDDGAQVLMPEQEANEAILKDFRE
;
A
#
# COMPACT_ATOMS: atom_id res chain seq x y z
N MET A 1 -39.68 49.10 -6.13
CA MET A 1 -39.30 47.75 -5.72
C MET A 1 -38.39 47.16 -6.77
N LEU A 2 -37.10 47.43 -6.74
CA LEU A 2 -36.10 46.77 -7.60
C LEU A 2 -34.71 47.13 -7.03
N ALA A 3 -34.28 46.48 -5.96
CA ALA A 3 -32.91 46.53 -5.47
C ALA A 3 -32.69 45.42 -4.46
N SER A 4 -32.40 44.16 -4.89
CA SER A 4 -31.91 43.09 -4.01
C SER A 4 -31.35 41.88 -4.73
N HIS A 5 -30.73 42.01 -5.93
CA HIS A 5 -30.17 40.85 -6.64
C HIS A 5 -28.71 41.01 -7.12
N GLN A 6 -27.96 41.99 -6.63
CA GLN A 6 -26.55 42.18 -7.07
C GLN A 6 -25.45 41.88 -6.03
N GLU A 7 -25.77 41.60 -4.77
CA GLU A 7 -24.75 41.39 -3.74
C GLU A 7 -24.24 39.92 -3.56
N THR A 8 -24.90 38.93 -4.16
CA THR A 8 -24.49 37.53 -3.96
C THR A 8 -23.47 36.99 -4.96
N SER A 9 -23.24 37.65 -6.08
CA SER A 9 -22.30 37.23 -7.13
C SER A 9 -20.83 37.58 -6.81
N THR A 10 -20.59 38.75 -6.22
CA THR A 10 -19.23 39.26 -5.94
C THR A 10 -18.52 38.49 -4.80
N GLY A 11 -19.28 38.03 -3.82
CA GLY A 11 -18.73 37.27 -2.67
C GLY A 11 -18.28 35.85 -3.00
N LYS A 12 -18.86 35.25 -4.03
CA LYS A 12 -18.50 33.91 -4.49
C LYS A 12 -17.23 33.92 -5.33
N ASP A 13 -17.08 34.94 -6.16
CA ASP A 13 -15.91 35.11 -7.06
C ASP A 13 -14.62 35.50 -6.30
N THR A 14 -14.73 36.26 -5.21
CA THR A 14 -13.60 36.57 -4.32
C THR A 14 -13.14 35.35 -3.54
N ARG A 15 -14.06 34.55 -2.96
CA ARG A 15 -13.70 33.30 -2.24
C ARG A 15 -13.02 32.28 -3.15
N ASP A 16 -13.45 32.16 -4.39
CA ASP A 16 -12.84 31.27 -5.39
C ASP A 16 -11.43 31.75 -5.80
N LYS A 17 -11.20 33.05 -5.89
CA LYS A 17 -9.88 33.66 -6.16
C LYS A 17 -8.93 33.44 -4.98
N ASP A 18 -9.40 33.69 -3.77
CA ASP A 18 -8.61 33.49 -2.55
C ASP A 18 -8.24 32.01 -2.35
N ALA A 19 -9.16 31.06 -2.61
CA ALA A 19 -8.89 29.63 -2.57
C ALA A 19 -7.86 29.20 -3.62
N ARG A 20 -7.93 29.74 -4.86
CA ARG A 20 -6.95 29.47 -5.92
C ARG A 20 -5.57 30.08 -5.61
N GLN A 21 -5.55 31.25 -4.98
CA GLN A 21 -4.31 31.89 -4.59
C GLN A 21 -3.64 31.15 -3.43
N ALA A 22 -4.41 30.70 -2.43
CA ALA A 22 -3.93 29.85 -1.34
C ALA A 22 -3.40 28.50 -1.85
N ALA A 23 -4.09 27.88 -2.81
CA ALA A 23 -3.63 26.63 -3.44
C ALA A 23 -2.30 26.83 -4.19
N ARG A 24 -2.14 27.92 -4.96
CA ARG A 24 -0.88 28.26 -5.66
C ARG A 24 0.27 28.55 -4.70
N GLN A 25 -0.01 29.24 -3.59
CA GLN A 25 1.01 29.50 -2.56
C GLN A 25 1.43 28.21 -1.85
N ALA A 26 0.48 27.30 -1.58
CA ALA A 26 0.77 25.97 -1.04
C ALA A 26 1.60 25.12 -2.02
N GLU A 27 1.26 25.15 -3.31
CA GLU A 27 2.05 24.50 -4.37
C GLU A 27 3.48 25.07 -4.47
N GLN A 28 3.64 26.39 -4.45
CA GLN A 28 4.96 27.03 -4.50
C GLN A 28 5.80 26.74 -3.25
N LYS A 29 5.17 26.68 -2.08
CA LYS A 29 5.83 26.31 -0.83
C LYS A 29 6.23 24.84 -0.84
N ALA A 30 5.36 23.97 -1.34
CA ALA A 30 5.66 22.56 -1.54
C ALA A 30 6.80 22.35 -2.55
N ALA A 31 6.81 23.08 -3.68
CA ALA A 31 7.88 23.01 -4.66
C ALA A 31 9.24 23.45 -4.09
N LYS A 32 9.28 24.53 -3.31
CA LYS A 32 10.50 24.99 -2.64
C LYS A 32 11.04 24.03 -1.58
N GLN A 33 10.13 23.32 -0.89
CA GLN A 33 10.54 22.29 0.09
C GLN A 33 11.00 21.00 -0.58
N LEU A 34 10.48 20.69 -1.79
CA LEU A 34 10.94 19.60 -2.64
C LEU A 34 12.36 19.82 -3.19
N ASP A 35 12.76 21.06 -3.47
CA ASP A 35 14.14 21.37 -3.88
C ASP A 35 15.16 21.20 -2.72
N ASN A 36 14.67 21.18 -1.48
CA ASN A 36 15.46 20.95 -0.26
C ASN A 36 15.24 19.53 0.34
N ALA A 37 14.46 18.67 -0.31
CA ALA A 37 14.30 17.29 0.15
C ALA A 37 15.65 16.57 0.03
N SER A 38 16.05 15.88 1.09
CA SER A 38 17.24 15.06 1.08
C SER A 38 17.19 14.06 -0.07
N ASP A 39 18.32 13.81 -0.73
CA ASP A 39 18.46 12.75 -1.75
C ASP A 39 18.39 11.35 -1.13
N GLU A 40 18.20 11.27 0.18
CA GLU A 40 18.11 10.02 0.92
C GLU A 40 16.85 9.25 0.52
N PRO A 41 16.98 7.93 0.32
CA PRO A 41 15.82 7.07 0.12
C PRO A 41 14.87 7.16 1.31
N LEU A 42 13.57 7.07 1.05
CA LEU A 42 12.52 6.94 2.05
C LEU A 42 12.02 5.50 2.06
N ASP A 43 12.11 4.83 3.20
CA ASP A 43 11.65 3.46 3.39
C ASP A 43 10.34 3.42 4.16
N VAL A 44 9.30 2.89 3.52
CA VAL A 44 7.94 2.84 4.06
C VAL A 44 7.50 1.40 4.24
N LEU A 45 7.15 1.02 5.46
CA LEU A 45 6.52 -0.27 5.76
C LEU A 45 5.03 -0.21 5.43
N VAL A 46 4.57 -1.08 4.54
CA VAL A 46 3.16 -1.22 4.18
C VAL A 46 2.63 -2.53 4.75
N LEU A 47 1.61 -2.42 5.60
CA LEU A 47 0.94 -3.56 6.22
C LEU A 47 -0.53 -3.61 5.78
N GLY A 48 -0.97 -4.75 5.25
CA GLY A 48 -2.37 -5.06 5.04
C GLY A 48 -2.89 -5.93 6.19
N VAL A 49 -3.90 -5.47 6.90
CA VAL A 49 -4.42 -6.15 8.09
C VAL A 49 -5.87 -6.59 7.90
N ASP A 50 -6.23 -7.76 8.45
CA ASP A 50 -7.62 -8.25 8.52
C ASP A 50 -8.26 -7.73 9.80
N LYS A 51 -8.52 -6.43 9.87
CA LYS A 51 -9.31 -5.85 10.95
C LYS A 51 -10.79 -6.00 10.61
N ARG A 52 -11.49 -6.86 11.34
CA ARG A 52 -12.93 -7.06 11.15
C ARG A 52 -13.69 -6.13 12.07
N PRO A 53 -14.80 -5.52 11.59
CA PRO A 53 -15.67 -4.70 12.44
C PRO A 53 -16.25 -5.47 13.64
N ASP A 54 -16.40 -6.81 13.49
CA ASP A 54 -16.99 -7.70 14.49
C ASP A 54 -15.92 -8.45 15.32
N ALA A 55 -14.61 -8.09 15.19
CA ALA A 55 -13.57 -8.71 16.00
C ALA A 55 -13.78 -8.36 17.46
N SER A 56 -13.93 -9.37 18.32
CA SER A 56 -14.04 -9.19 19.76
C SER A 56 -12.77 -8.55 20.31
N GLU A 57 -12.90 -7.71 21.34
CA GLU A 57 -11.74 -7.19 22.09
C GLU A 57 -10.88 -8.38 22.54
N GLY A 58 -9.68 -8.53 21.95
CA GLY A 58 -8.76 -9.65 22.21
C GLY A 58 -8.49 -10.57 21.04
N GLU A 59 -9.21 -10.50 19.91
CA GLU A 59 -8.80 -11.15 18.67
C GLU A 59 -7.60 -10.41 18.08
N SER A 60 -6.43 -11.05 18.11
CA SER A 60 -5.20 -10.48 17.57
C SER A 60 -5.28 -10.39 16.05
N THR A 61 -5.31 -9.16 15.53
CA THR A 61 -5.27 -8.89 14.10
C THR A 61 -3.87 -9.20 13.56
N ARG A 62 -3.76 -10.10 12.57
CA ARG A 62 -2.49 -10.40 11.89
C ARG A 62 -2.38 -9.61 10.61
N SER A 63 -1.15 -9.29 10.21
CA SER A 63 -0.90 -8.70 8.90
C SER A 63 -0.85 -9.80 7.83
N ASP A 64 -1.74 -9.70 6.84
CA ASP A 64 -1.77 -10.64 5.71
C ASP A 64 -0.85 -10.22 4.56
N THR A 65 -0.46 -8.94 4.52
CA THR A 65 0.47 -8.37 3.56
C THR A 65 1.52 -7.56 4.29
N MET A 66 2.79 -7.83 3.99
CA MET A 66 3.94 -7.11 4.55
C MET A 66 4.88 -6.74 3.40
N MET A 67 5.18 -5.44 3.26
CA MET A 67 6.00 -4.94 2.17
C MET A 67 6.81 -3.73 2.61
N LEU A 68 8.09 -3.66 2.20
CA LEU A 68 8.86 -2.42 2.21
C LEU A 68 8.81 -1.74 0.85
N VAL A 69 8.61 -0.43 0.87
CA VAL A 69 8.63 0.43 -0.32
C VAL A 69 9.74 1.44 -0.14
N ARG A 70 10.83 1.28 -0.89
CA ARG A 70 11.93 2.25 -0.96
C ARG A 70 11.70 3.20 -2.11
N VAL A 71 11.69 4.49 -1.83
CA VAL A 71 11.55 5.55 -2.82
C VAL A 71 12.78 6.45 -2.77
N THR A 72 13.47 6.60 -3.91
CA THR A 72 14.59 7.55 -4.06
C THR A 72 14.07 8.79 -4.78
N PRO A 73 13.84 9.91 -4.08
CA PRO A 73 13.17 11.09 -4.64
C PRO A 73 13.92 11.72 -5.81
N SER A 74 15.25 11.79 -5.75
CA SER A 74 16.11 12.39 -6.78
C SER A 74 16.07 11.66 -8.11
N THR A 75 16.02 10.32 -8.09
CA THR A 75 15.99 9.50 -9.29
C THR A 75 14.59 9.06 -9.69
N GLY A 76 13.63 9.22 -8.77
CA GLY A 76 12.28 8.67 -8.89
C GLY A 76 12.26 7.13 -8.88
N ARG A 77 13.33 6.44 -8.48
CA ARG A 77 13.37 4.99 -8.40
C ARG A 77 12.47 4.50 -7.27
N VAL A 78 11.75 3.43 -7.53
CA VAL A 78 10.92 2.75 -6.51
C VAL A 78 11.26 1.27 -6.49
N LYS A 79 11.60 0.76 -5.32
CA LYS A 79 11.81 -0.66 -5.08
C LYS A 79 10.76 -1.18 -4.13
N LEU A 80 10.18 -2.34 -4.45
CA LEU A 80 9.22 -3.04 -3.63
C LEU A 80 9.85 -4.35 -3.14
N LEU A 81 9.82 -4.58 -1.84
CA LEU A 81 10.23 -5.84 -1.23
C LEU A 81 9.04 -6.45 -0.50
N SER A 82 8.49 -7.52 -1.05
CA SER A 82 7.45 -8.30 -0.37
C SER A 82 8.09 -9.27 0.62
N VAL A 83 7.48 -9.39 1.80
CA VAL A 83 7.89 -10.36 2.83
C VAL A 83 6.75 -11.35 3.05
N PRO A 84 6.97 -12.66 2.81
CA PRO A 84 5.94 -13.65 3.03
C PRO A 84 5.48 -13.68 4.49
N ARG A 85 4.18 -13.58 4.73
CA ARG A 85 3.59 -13.52 6.08
C ARG A 85 3.91 -14.72 6.97
N ASP A 86 4.16 -15.88 6.36
CA ASP A 86 4.45 -17.15 7.04
C ASP A 86 5.96 -17.37 7.27
N LEU A 87 6.81 -16.36 6.97
CA LEU A 87 8.26 -16.43 7.19
C LEU A 87 8.54 -16.58 8.68
N TYR A 88 9.29 -17.64 9.07
CA TYR A 88 9.56 -17.99 10.46
C TYR A 88 10.82 -17.29 10.95
N VAL A 89 10.63 -16.30 11.79
CA VAL A 89 11.68 -15.40 12.27
C VAL A 89 11.57 -15.18 13.77
N GLU A 90 12.59 -14.62 14.37
CA GLU A 90 12.52 -14.15 15.75
C GLU A 90 11.70 -12.86 15.78
N ILE A 91 10.62 -12.85 16.57
CA ILE A 91 9.72 -11.69 16.72
C ILE A 91 9.92 -10.96 18.04
N GLU A 92 10.50 -11.65 19.02
CA GLU A 92 10.97 -11.13 20.32
C GLU A 92 12.19 -11.94 20.73
N PRO A 93 13.05 -11.44 21.62
CA PRO A 93 14.24 -12.17 22.08
C PRO A 93 13.90 -13.60 22.56
N GLY A 94 14.38 -14.60 21.83
CA GLY A 94 14.13 -16.02 22.08
C GLY A 94 12.76 -16.55 21.64
N VAL A 95 11.90 -15.74 21.04
CA VAL A 95 10.57 -16.15 20.56
C VAL A 95 10.55 -16.14 19.04
N LYS A 96 10.46 -17.33 18.43
CA LYS A 96 10.29 -17.49 16.98
C LYS A 96 8.85 -17.77 16.62
N GLU A 97 8.33 -17.05 15.64
CA GLU A 97 6.97 -17.19 15.15
C GLU A 97 6.92 -16.76 13.65
N LYS A 98 5.76 -16.91 12.99
CA LYS A 98 5.54 -16.31 11.69
C LYS A 98 5.63 -14.78 11.78
N ILE A 99 6.30 -14.16 10.85
CA ILE A 99 6.55 -12.71 10.88
C ILE A 99 5.28 -11.87 11.03
N ASN A 100 4.14 -12.35 10.50
CA ASN A 100 2.85 -11.65 10.62
C ASN A 100 2.29 -11.62 12.05
N ALA A 101 2.80 -12.46 12.94
CA ALA A 101 2.42 -12.45 14.34
C ALA A 101 2.96 -11.20 15.06
N ALA A 102 4.06 -10.61 14.60
CA ALA A 102 4.63 -9.40 15.19
C ALA A 102 3.59 -8.28 15.31
N TYR A 103 2.77 -8.06 14.27
CA TYR A 103 1.70 -7.07 14.34
C TYR A 103 0.63 -7.40 15.39
N ALA A 104 0.32 -8.68 15.57
CA ALA A 104 -0.65 -9.15 16.56
C ALA A 104 -0.15 -9.00 18.02
N TYR A 105 1.17 -9.09 18.22
CA TYR A 105 1.80 -8.99 19.55
C TYR A 105 1.99 -7.55 20.01
N GLY A 106 2.53 -6.68 19.15
CA GLY A 106 2.89 -5.31 19.53
C GLY A 106 2.53 -4.25 18.49
N GLY A 107 1.54 -4.55 17.62
CA GLY A 107 1.06 -3.59 16.63
C GLY A 107 2.13 -3.22 15.60
N VAL A 108 2.04 -1.99 15.10
CA VAL A 108 2.94 -1.50 14.06
C VAL A 108 4.38 -1.36 14.54
N ASP A 109 4.61 -1.03 15.80
CA ASP A 109 5.96 -0.82 16.34
C ASP A 109 6.74 -2.14 16.37
N GLN A 110 6.10 -3.22 16.81
CA GLN A 110 6.71 -4.55 16.79
C GLN A 110 6.93 -5.05 15.36
N ALA A 111 5.95 -4.87 14.48
CA ALA A 111 6.08 -5.25 13.08
C ALA A 111 7.20 -4.48 12.36
N ARG A 112 7.40 -3.19 12.69
CA ARG A 112 8.52 -2.36 12.22
C ARG A 112 9.85 -2.93 12.69
N SER A 113 10.01 -3.13 14.00
CA SER A 113 11.25 -3.64 14.59
C SER A 113 11.67 -4.99 13.99
N VAL A 114 10.73 -5.91 13.86
CA VAL A 114 10.99 -7.23 13.23
C VAL A 114 11.35 -7.09 11.76
N MET A 115 10.68 -6.18 11.04
CA MET A 115 11.00 -5.92 9.63
C MET A 115 12.41 -5.36 9.47
N GLU A 116 12.83 -4.42 10.32
CA GLU A 116 14.17 -3.84 10.35
C GLU A 116 15.23 -4.91 10.65
N GLU A 117 14.96 -5.80 11.61
CA GLU A 117 15.86 -6.90 11.96
C GLU A 117 16.04 -7.90 10.81
N VAL A 118 14.92 -8.31 10.18
CA VAL A 118 14.94 -9.29 9.07
C VAL A 118 15.57 -8.72 7.81
N THR A 119 15.39 -7.43 7.53
CA THR A 119 15.83 -6.82 6.26
C THR A 119 17.13 -6.03 6.37
N GLY A 120 17.51 -5.62 7.58
CA GLY A 120 18.63 -4.69 7.81
C GLY A 120 18.37 -3.32 7.18
N VAL A 121 17.11 -2.93 7.02
CA VAL A 121 16.66 -1.64 6.47
C VAL A 121 15.96 -0.88 7.58
N GLU A 122 16.41 0.34 7.88
CA GLU A 122 15.70 1.25 8.77
C GLU A 122 14.39 1.71 8.13
N VAL A 123 13.30 1.66 8.88
CA VAL A 123 11.96 2.01 8.38
C VAL A 123 11.58 3.42 8.84
N ASP A 124 11.54 4.36 7.90
CA ASP A 124 11.23 5.77 8.19
C ASP A 124 9.77 5.98 8.60
N ASN A 125 8.88 5.34 7.86
CA ASN A 125 7.43 5.52 8.03
C ASN A 125 6.66 4.21 7.82
N TYR A 126 5.39 4.22 8.21
CA TYR A 126 4.48 3.10 7.95
C TYR A 126 3.16 3.53 7.33
N VAL A 127 2.52 2.58 6.69
CA VAL A 127 1.12 2.64 6.23
C VAL A 127 0.46 1.31 6.59
N VAL A 128 -0.55 1.35 7.44
CA VAL A 128 -1.40 0.19 7.76
C VAL A 128 -2.75 0.39 7.10
N VAL A 129 -3.19 -0.59 6.32
CA VAL A 129 -4.44 -0.56 5.55
C VAL A 129 -5.27 -1.77 5.93
N ASP A 130 -6.48 -1.58 6.38
CA ASP A 130 -7.45 -2.65 6.55
C ASP A 130 -8.27 -2.89 5.26
N PHE A 131 -9.22 -3.83 5.30
CA PHE A 131 -10.00 -4.16 4.12
C PHE A 131 -10.90 -3.02 3.63
N GLU A 132 -11.47 -2.25 4.52
CA GLU A 132 -12.31 -1.10 4.15
C GLU A 132 -11.46 0.02 3.56
N GLY A 133 -10.31 0.31 4.18
CA GLY A 133 -9.33 1.25 3.63
C GLY A 133 -8.80 0.83 2.27
N PHE A 134 -8.57 -0.47 2.06
CA PHE A 134 -8.21 -0.98 0.74
C PHE A 134 -9.30 -0.70 -0.30
N GLU A 135 -10.58 -0.97 0.04
CA GLU A 135 -11.71 -0.68 -0.85
C GLU A 135 -11.77 0.81 -1.19
N GLU A 136 -11.66 1.68 -0.19
CA GLU A 136 -11.69 3.13 -0.35
C GLU A 136 -10.54 3.65 -1.22
N VAL A 137 -9.32 3.19 -0.96
CA VAL A 137 -8.15 3.57 -1.78
C VAL A 137 -8.36 3.20 -3.24
N ILE A 138 -8.84 1.97 -3.51
CA ILE A 138 -9.13 1.53 -4.88
C ILE A 138 -10.19 2.41 -5.54
N ASP A 139 -11.25 2.77 -4.83
CA ASP A 139 -12.33 3.60 -5.37
C ASP A 139 -11.89 5.04 -5.62
N VAL A 140 -11.09 5.63 -4.73
CA VAL A 140 -10.53 6.98 -4.91
C VAL A 140 -9.60 7.06 -6.13
N ILE A 141 -8.79 6.01 -6.40
CA ILE A 141 -7.96 5.96 -7.63
C ILE A 141 -8.77 5.67 -8.89
N GLY A 142 -10.09 5.43 -8.76
CA GLY A 142 -11.00 5.19 -9.88
C GLY A 142 -11.03 3.74 -10.34
N GLY A 143 -10.73 2.80 -9.46
CA GLY A 143 -10.70 1.36 -9.73
C GLY A 143 -9.42 0.91 -10.40
N VAL A 144 -9.17 -0.38 -10.40
CA VAL A 144 -7.97 -1.02 -10.96
C VAL A 144 -8.31 -1.90 -12.14
N LYS A 145 -7.50 -1.87 -13.22
CA LYS A 145 -7.67 -2.74 -14.40
C LYS A 145 -6.90 -4.03 -14.19
N VAL A 146 -7.64 -5.13 -14.04
CA VAL A 146 -7.10 -6.48 -13.82
C VAL A 146 -7.57 -7.42 -14.93
N ASP A 147 -6.69 -8.25 -15.45
CA ASP A 147 -7.07 -9.40 -16.25
C ASP A 147 -7.47 -10.54 -15.30
N VAL A 148 -8.77 -10.74 -15.16
CA VAL A 148 -9.32 -11.78 -14.28
C VAL A 148 -9.25 -13.18 -14.88
N GLY A 149 -8.80 -13.30 -16.15
CA GLY A 149 -8.68 -14.56 -16.86
C GLY A 149 -10.05 -15.19 -17.18
N HIS A 150 -10.07 -16.53 -17.24
CA HIS A 150 -11.27 -17.32 -17.48
C HIS A 150 -11.89 -17.88 -16.17
N GLY A 151 -11.68 -17.19 -15.06
CA GLY A 151 -12.20 -17.61 -13.75
C GLY A 151 -13.74 -17.58 -13.70
N VAL A 152 -14.34 -18.64 -13.14
CA VAL A 152 -15.76 -18.66 -12.86
C VAL A 152 -15.99 -18.02 -11.49
N PHE A 153 -16.57 -16.84 -11.48
CA PHE A 153 -16.94 -16.13 -10.27
C PHE A 153 -18.45 -16.21 -10.03
N PRO A 154 -18.91 -16.16 -8.77
CA PRO A 154 -20.34 -16.12 -8.47
C PRO A 154 -21.05 -14.98 -9.20
N GLU A 155 -22.21 -15.28 -9.81
CA GLU A 155 -22.96 -14.33 -10.67
C GLU A 155 -23.23 -12.98 -10.01
N LYS A 156 -23.49 -12.98 -8.70
CA LYS A 156 -23.73 -11.75 -7.91
C LYS A 156 -22.60 -10.71 -7.98
N TRP A 157 -21.38 -11.11 -8.35
CA TRP A 157 -20.25 -10.21 -8.50
C TRP A 157 -20.14 -9.61 -9.91
N HIS A 158 -20.90 -10.12 -10.87
CA HIS A 158 -20.87 -9.65 -12.26
C HIS A 158 -19.43 -9.46 -12.78
N MET A 159 -18.61 -10.48 -12.55
CA MET A 159 -17.22 -10.54 -13.04
C MET A 159 -17.18 -11.52 -14.21
N GLY A 160 -17.01 -10.98 -15.40
CA GLY A 160 -16.81 -11.76 -16.61
C GLY A 160 -15.32 -12.10 -16.82
N GLU A 161 -15.00 -12.62 -18.01
CA GLU A 161 -13.64 -12.96 -18.39
C GLU A 161 -12.84 -11.76 -18.91
N GLY A 162 -11.50 -11.88 -18.89
CA GLY A 162 -10.57 -10.93 -19.48
C GLY A 162 -10.35 -9.68 -18.63
N VAL A 163 -9.94 -8.60 -19.30
CA VAL A 163 -9.53 -7.36 -18.62
C VAL A 163 -10.76 -6.56 -18.16
N GLN A 164 -10.87 -6.38 -16.85
CA GLN A 164 -11.95 -5.62 -16.24
C GLN A 164 -11.43 -4.51 -15.33
N ARG A 165 -12.25 -3.46 -15.13
CA ARG A 165 -12.02 -2.46 -14.11
C ARG A 165 -12.77 -2.87 -12.85
N LEU A 166 -12.02 -3.17 -11.80
CA LEU A 166 -12.54 -3.53 -10.49
C LEU A 166 -12.54 -2.29 -9.59
N GLY A 167 -13.69 -1.94 -9.02
CA GLY A 167 -13.78 -1.03 -7.87
C GLY A 167 -13.38 -1.75 -6.59
N GLY A 168 -13.31 -1.04 -5.47
CA GLY A 168 -12.78 -1.52 -4.20
C GLY A 168 -13.34 -2.87 -3.77
N ARG A 169 -14.66 -2.97 -3.64
CA ARG A 169 -15.34 -4.22 -3.25
C ARG A 169 -15.05 -5.41 -4.16
N LYS A 170 -15.00 -5.19 -5.49
CA LYS A 170 -14.69 -6.26 -6.45
C LYS A 170 -13.22 -6.64 -6.39
N ALA A 171 -12.33 -5.67 -6.20
CA ALA A 171 -10.90 -5.90 -6.07
C ALA A 171 -10.58 -6.71 -4.80
N LEU A 172 -11.19 -6.35 -3.66
CA LEU A 172 -11.06 -7.10 -2.40
C LEU A 172 -11.62 -8.52 -2.53
N PHE A 173 -12.82 -8.67 -3.10
CA PHE A 173 -13.39 -9.98 -3.37
C PHE A 173 -12.44 -10.84 -4.24
N TYR A 174 -11.92 -10.28 -5.34
CA TYR A 174 -11.01 -10.97 -6.25
C TYR A 174 -9.74 -11.44 -5.53
N ALA A 175 -9.14 -10.59 -4.69
CA ALA A 175 -7.94 -10.93 -3.92
C ALA A 175 -8.15 -12.03 -2.88
N ARG A 176 -9.39 -12.22 -2.40
CA ARG A 176 -9.75 -13.19 -1.34
C ARG A 176 -10.45 -14.44 -1.87
N TYR A 177 -10.80 -14.49 -3.17
CA TYR A 177 -11.61 -15.55 -3.73
C TYR A 177 -10.83 -16.89 -3.79
N ARG A 178 -11.43 -17.94 -3.23
CA ARG A 178 -10.91 -19.33 -3.16
C ARG A 178 -11.84 -20.35 -3.81
N GLY A 179 -12.90 -19.92 -4.49
CA GLY A 179 -13.92 -20.79 -5.06
C GLY A 179 -13.53 -21.46 -6.38
N THR A 180 -12.24 -21.58 -6.68
CA THR A 180 -11.68 -22.25 -7.86
C THR A 180 -11.13 -23.63 -7.49
N PRO A 181 -10.93 -24.54 -8.46
CA PRO A 181 -10.38 -25.89 -8.19
C PRO A 181 -9.00 -25.88 -7.51
N ARG A 182 -8.17 -24.87 -7.75
CA ARG A 182 -6.84 -24.72 -7.16
C ARG A 182 -6.82 -23.88 -5.89
N ALA A 183 -7.98 -23.38 -5.45
CA ALA A 183 -8.25 -22.62 -4.22
C ALA A 183 -7.15 -21.62 -3.80
N ASP A 184 -6.17 -22.05 -3.00
CA ASP A 184 -5.13 -21.18 -2.47
C ASP A 184 -4.12 -20.71 -3.54
N LEU A 185 -3.78 -21.54 -4.52
CA LEU A 185 -2.87 -21.16 -5.60
C LEU A 185 -3.50 -20.07 -6.47
N ASP A 186 -4.77 -20.22 -6.80
CA ASP A 186 -5.47 -19.19 -7.59
C ASP A 186 -5.66 -17.89 -6.79
N ARG A 187 -5.82 -17.96 -5.46
CA ARG A 187 -5.81 -16.78 -4.61
C ARG A 187 -4.48 -16.03 -4.68
N ILE A 188 -3.36 -16.74 -4.63
CA ILE A 188 -2.01 -16.14 -4.77
C ILE A 188 -1.89 -15.47 -6.15
N ASP A 189 -2.29 -16.17 -7.23
CA ASP A 189 -2.30 -15.61 -8.58
C ASP A 189 -3.17 -14.33 -8.66
N HIS A 190 -4.34 -14.34 -8.02
CA HIS A 190 -5.22 -13.17 -7.96
C HIS A 190 -4.55 -11.98 -7.25
N GLN A 191 -3.91 -12.23 -6.11
CA GLN A 191 -3.20 -11.19 -5.36
C GLN A 191 -2.04 -10.60 -6.17
N GLN A 192 -1.24 -11.45 -6.82
CA GLN A 192 -0.13 -11.01 -7.69
C GLN A 192 -0.63 -10.19 -8.89
N LYS A 193 -1.70 -10.63 -9.56
CA LYS A 193 -2.32 -9.88 -10.66
C LYS A 193 -2.87 -8.54 -10.21
N LEU A 194 -3.51 -8.49 -9.05
CA LEU A 194 -4.04 -7.26 -8.48
C LEU A 194 -2.92 -6.29 -8.12
N LEU A 195 -1.85 -6.77 -7.46
CA LEU A 195 -0.68 -5.97 -7.11
C LEU A 195 0.01 -5.41 -8.36
N ALA A 196 0.21 -6.25 -9.39
CA ALA A 196 0.74 -5.81 -10.67
C ALA A 196 -0.14 -4.78 -11.38
N ALA A 197 -1.46 -4.89 -11.24
CA ALA A 197 -2.42 -3.94 -11.79
C ALA A 197 -2.43 -2.62 -11.01
N LEU A 198 -2.35 -2.67 -9.69
CA LEU A 198 -2.18 -1.49 -8.83
C LEU A 198 -0.90 -0.73 -9.17
N ARG A 199 0.20 -1.46 -9.33
CA ARG A 199 1.47 -0.90 -9.79
C ARG A 199 1.30 -0.14 -11.11
N ARG A 200 0.66 -0.76 -12.13
CA ARG A 200 0.38 -0.10 -13.43
C ARG A 200 -0.56 1.10 -13.32
N GLN A 201 -1.50 1.07 -12.38
CA GLN A 201 -2.46 2.16 -12.16
C GLN A 201 -1.82 3.35 -11.44
N ALA A 202 -0.98 3.12 -10.45
CA ALA A 202 -0.23 4.16 -9.75
C ALA A 202 0.57 5.04 -10.73
N PHE A 203 1.11 4.44 -11.82
CA PHE A 203 1.82 5.17 -12.87
C PHE A 203 0.93 6.03 -13.78
N ARG A 204 -0.36 5.75 -13.86
CA ARG A 204 -1.31 6.53 -14.68
C ARG A 204 -1.98 7.66 -13.91
N TRP A 205 -1.70 7.74 -12.63
CA TRP A 205 -2.38 8.68 -11.76
C TRP A 205 -1.74 10.07 -11.83
N ASN A 206 -2.24 10.89 -12.74
CA ASN A 206 -1.79 12.27 -12.94
C ASN A 206 -2.24 13.26 -11.83
N SER A 207 -2.75 12.75 -10.70
CA SER A 207 -3.38 13.63 -9.70
C SER A 207 -2.75 13.49 -8.32
N VAL A 208 -1.52 13.98 -8.16
CA VAL A 208 -0.90 14.26 -6.85
C VAL A 208 -1.87 15.06 -5.95
N THR A 209 -2.74 15.87 -6.57
CA THR A 209 -3.77 16.66 -5.90
C THR A 209 -4.86 15.83 -5.18
N LYS A 210 -4.98 14.53 -5.47
CA LYS A 210 -5.95 13.65 -4.80
C LYS A 210 -5.40 12.96 -3.54
N LEU A 211 -4.08 12.91 -3.36
CA LEU A 211 -3.44 12.28 -2.20
C LEU A 211 -3.89 12.85 -0.84
N PRO A 212 -3.98 14.18 -0.64
CA PRO A 212 -4.53 14.72 0.60
C PRO A 212 -5.99 14.32 0.83
N GLY A 213 -6.74 14.12 -0.26
CA GLY A 213 -8.13 13.63 -0.21
C GLY A 213 -8.21 12.15 0.19
N ILE A 214 -7.27 11.31 -0.23
CA ILE A 214 -7.20 9.90 0.17
C ILE A 214 -6.93 9.82 1.67
N ILE A 215 -5.86 10.47 2.16
CA ILE A 215 -5.51 10.47 3.58
C ILE A 215 -6.68 10.97 4.46
N LYS A 216 -7.44 11.94 3.97
CA LYS A 216 -8.58 12.50 4.70
C LYS A 216 -9.85 11.64 4.60
N ALA A 217 -10.05 10.92 3.50
CA ALA A 217 -11.23 10.08 3.29
C ALA A 217 -11.10 8.70 3.99
N THR A 218 -9.86 8.25 4.26
CA THR A 218 -9.57 6.92 4.81
C THR A 218 -9.18 6.96 6.29
N ASN A 219 -9.56 8.02 7.00
CA ASN A 219 -9.05 8.36 8.35
C ASN A 219 -9.23 7.27 9.42
N ASP A 220 -10.22 6.36 9.26
CA ASP A 220 -10.49 5.29 10.23
C ASP A 220 -9.91 3.93 9.79
N ASN A 221 -9.64 3.76 8.50
CA ASN A 221 -9.30 2.49 7.87
C ASN A 221 -7.85 2.46 7.33
N VAL A 222 -7.16 3.59 7.36
CA VAL A 222 -5.74 3.72 7.03
C VAL A 222 -5.02 4.46 8.14
N SER A 223 -4.06 3.80 8.80
CA SER A 223 -3.20 4.42 9.80
C SER A 223 -1.81 4.64 9.21
N THR A 224 -1.26 5.84 9.40
CA THR A 224 0.08 6.19 8.90
C THR A 224 0.70 7.32 9.73
N ASP A 225 2.02 7.28 9.86
CA ASP A 225 2.84 8.38 10.40
C ASP A 225 3.43 9.27 9.29
N LEU A 226 3.12 8.99 8.01
CA LEU A 226 3.53 9.83 6.89
C LEU A 226 2.95 11.24 7.01
N GLY A 227 3.82 12.20 7.17
CA GLY A 227 3.44 13.61 7.07
C GLY A 227 3.07 14.01 5.64
N VAL A 228 2.20 15.02 5.48
CA VAL A 228 1.80 15.54 4.15
C VAL A 228 3.02 15.87 3.29
N TRP A 229 4.10 16.32 3.89
CA TRP A 229 5.35 16.69 3.22
C TRP A 229 6.14 15.50 2.68
N GLN A 230 5.99 14.32 3.28
CA GLN A 230 6.62 13.08 2.82
C GLN A 230 5.80 12.42 1.71
N VAL A 231 4.48 12.62 1.71
CA VAL A 231 3.58 12.10 0.66
C VAL A 231 3.85 12.75 -0.70
N VAL A 232 4.24 14.03 -0.73
CA VAL A 232 4.49 14.77 -1.98
C VAL A 232 5.70 14.21 -2.75
N PRO A 233 6.88 13.97 -2.14
CA PRO A 233 8.01 13.32 -2.80
C PRO A 233 7.68 11.91 -3.30
N LEU A 234 6.98 11.11 -2.48
CA LEU A 234 6.51 9.77 -2.85
C LEU A 234 5.64 9.80 -4.10
N ALA A 235 4.67 10.70 -4.13
CA ALA A 235 3.78 10.87 -5.27
C ALA A 235 4.52 11.33 -6.53
N ARG A 236 5.46 12.29 -6.38
CA ARG A 236 6.30 12.77 -7.48
C ARG A 236 7.17 11.65 -8.05
N ALA A 237 7.81 10.86 -7.18
CA ALA A 237 8.61 9.72 -7.59
C ALA A 237 7.77 8.70 -8.36
N LEU A 238 6.58 8.38 -7.88
CA LEU A 238 5.64 7.50 -8.57
C LEU A 238 5.22 8.04 -9.94
N VAL A 239 4.94 9.33 -10.05
CA VAL A 239 4.55 9.99 -11.32
C VAL A 239 5.71 10.03 -12.32
N LEU A 240 6.93 10.37 -11.87
CA LEU A 240 8.11 10.42 -12.72
C LEU A 240 8.51 9.05 -13.24
N ASN A 241 8.41 8.01 -12.41
CA ASN A 241 8.69 6.62 -12.80
C ASN A 241 7.73 6.03 -13.80
N GLY A 242 6.49 6.49 -13.84
CA GLY A 242 5.51 6.04 -14.82
C GLY A 242 5.94 6.26 -16.26
N ARG A 243 6.95 7.10 -16.50
CA ARG A 243 7.51 7.40 -17.83
C ARG A 243 8.75 6.58 -18.20
N GLU A 244 9.48 6.00 -17.24
CA GLU A 244 10.81 5.42 -17.49
C GLU A 244 11.02 3.98 -16.98
N GLY A 245 10.00 3.34 -16.39
CA GLY A 245 10.09 1.92 -15.99
C GLY A 245 11.04 1.62 -14.80
N LYS A 246 11.32 2.58 -13.94
CA LYS A 246 12.28 2.48 -12.84
C LYS A 246 11.71 1.84 -11.56
N MET A 247 10.72 0.96 -11.66
CA MET A 247 10.21 0.22 -10.51
C MET A 247 10.63 -1.24 -10.60
N THR A 248 11.23 -1.72 -9.53
CA THR A 248 11.57 -3.13 -9.35
C THR A 248 10.74 -3.73 -8.21
N SER A 249 10.51 -5.03 -8.27
CA SER A 249 9.80 -5.76 -7.23
C SER A 249 10.53 -7.07 -6.98
N SER A 250 10.80 -7.35 -5.73
CA SER A 250 11.41 -8.59 -5.24
C SER A 250 10.61 -9.14 -4.07
N GLU A 251 10.83 -10.39 -3.74
CA GLU A 251 10.18 -11.08 -2.62
C GLU A 251 11.22 -11.93 -1.89
N LEU A 252 11.22 -11.87 -0.55
CA LEU A 252 12.04 -12.75 0.25
C LEU A 252 11.62 -14.21 0.05
N GLN A 253 12.59 -15.08 -0.03
CA GLN A 253 12.41 -16.50 -0.29
C GLN A 253 12.37 -17.31 1.00
N GLY A 254 11.56 -18.36 1.01
CA GLY A 254 11.52 -19.30 2.09
C GLY A 254 11.02 -20.67 1.60
N TYR A 255 11.53 -21.74 2.19
CA TYR A 255 11.06 -23.09 1.90
C TYR A 255 10.07 -23.58 2.96
N PRO A 256 9.00 -24.25 2.54
CA PRO A 256 7.97 -24.74 3.46
C PRO A 256 8.52 -25.82 4.39
N THR A 257 8.23 -25.69 5.67
CA THR A 257 8.63 -26.62 6.72
C THR A 257 7.48 -26.80 7.72
N TYR A 258 7.40 -27.97 8.34
CA TYR A 258 6.48 -28.23 9.45
C TYR A 258 7.27 -28.22 10.76
N LEU A 259 6.77 -27.48 11.73
CA LEU A 259 7.28 -27.49 13.11
C LEU A 259 6.79 -28.74 13.85
N ASP A 260 7.36 -29.02 15.01
CA ASP A 260 7.02 -30.21 15.84
C ASP A 260 5.55 -30.23 16.29
N ASP A 261 4.92 -29.06 16.39
CA ASP A 261 3.49 -28.89 16.69
C ASP A 261 2.58 -29.04 15.46
N GLY A 262 3.16 -29.30 14.27
CA GLY A 262 2.45 -29.44 13.00
C GLY A 262 2.17 -28.13 12.28
N ALA A 263 2.57 -26.98 12.80
CA ALA A 263 2.39 -25.69 12.13
C ALA A 263 3.27 -25.61 10.87
N GLN A 264 2.67 -25.22 9.75
CA GLN A 264 3.39 -24.97 8.50
C GLN A 264 3.96 -23.54 8.51
N VAL A 265 5.26 -23.41 8.29
CA VAL A 265 6.01 -22.16 8.23
C VAL A 265 6.89 -22.10 6.99
N LEU A 266 7.42 -20.92 6.67
CA LEU A 266 8.46 -20.72 5.66
C LEU A 266 9.78 -20.43 6.36
N MET A 267 10.74 -21.33 6.23
CA MET A 267 12.11 -21.10 6.73
C MET A 267 12.86 -20.21 5.75
N PRO A 268 13.50 -19.11 6.21
CA PRO A 268 14.21 -18.18 5.32
C PRO A 268 15.34 -18.87 4.52
N GLU A 269 15.42 -18.59 3.21
CA GLU A 269 16.56 -18.96 2.36
C GLU A 269 17.64 -17.88 2.45
N GLN A 270 18.61 -18.05 3.35
CA GLN A 270 19.57 -17.00 3.71
C GLN A 270 20.35 -16.47 2.51
N GLU A 271 20.99 -17.33 1.71
CA GLU A 271 21.82 -16.91 0.56
C GLU A 271 21.02 -16.14 -0.49
N ALA A 272 19.82 -16.63 -0.83
CA ALA A 272 18.93 -15.98 -1.78
C ALA A 272 18.47 -14.62 -1.24
N ASN A 273 18.12 -14.57 0.04
CA ASN A 273 17.64 -13.35 0.69
C ASN A 273 18.73 -12.30 0.84
N GLU A 274 19.98 -12.69 1.13
CA GLU A 274 21.11 -11.75 1.16
C GLU A 274 21.31 -11.02 -0.20
N ALA A 275 21.21 -11.76 -1.30
CA ALA A 275 21.30 -11.17 -2.64
C ALA A 275 20.13 -10.19 -2.93
N ILE A 276 18.89 -10.59 -2.56
CA ILE A 276 17.70 -9.77 -2.71
C ILE A 276 17.81 -8.49 -1.86
N LEU A 277 18.21 -8.62 -0.60
CA LEU A 277 18.33 -7.51 0.34
C LEU A 277 19.45 -6.56 -0.05
N LYS A 278 20.56 -7.08 -0.60
CA LYS A 278 21.63 -6.25 -1.14
C LYS A 278 21.13 -5.39 -2.29
N ASP A 279 20.44 -6.00 -3.28
CA ASP A 279 19.85 -5.24 -4.39
C ASP A 279 18.81 -4.22 -3.90
N PHE A 280 18.01 -4.57 -2.89
CA PHE A 280 17.00 -3.65 -2.35
C PHE A 280 17.65 -2.43 -1.69
N ARG A 281 18.75 -2.60 -0.97
CA ARG A 281 19.44 -1.51 -0.24
C ARG A 281 20.24 -0.58 -1.14
N GLU A 282 20.74 -1.04 -2.30
CA GLU A 282 21.44 -0.24 -3.31
C GLU A 282 20.47 0.68 -4.10
#